data_1b5ea952553ef7e87b6bf979ff35d583
#
_entry.id   1b5ea952553ef7e87b6bf979ff35d583
#
_cell.length_a   1.000
_cell.length_b   1.000
_cell.length_c   1.000
_cell.angle_alpha   90.00
_cell.angle_beta   90.00
_cell.angle_gamma   90.00
#
_symmetry.space_group_name_H-M   'P 1'
#
loop_
_entity.id
_entity.type
_entity.pdbx_description
1 polymer ?
#
loop_
_entity_poly.entity_id
_entity_poly.type
_entity_poly.pdbx_seq_one_letter_code
_entity_poly.pdbx_strand_id
1 'polypeptide(L)'
;LPISVVGQQRAIALICTSVFARGHVLLQGDVGVGKTTLLRAFAQVLGGAYSRVEGTVDLMPNDLVYHTFIDEAGRPAVQPGPLIEHGPELAIFFFNEINRARPQVHALLLRAMAERSVRAFDRDHHLPHLQVFADRNRVEREETFEIAAAARDRFMMEITIEAPTTDAERRALIFDPRFHDTDALVAALQPAMVPYQELEAAAAAIQRGVQAAPALQDYA
;
A
#
# COMPACT_ATOMS: atom_id res chain seq x y z
N LEU A 1 16.04 -0.79 5.09
CA LEU A 1 15.19 0.26 4.49
C LEU A 1 15.86 1.64 4.43
N PRO A 2 16.55 2.19 5.49
CA PRO A 2 17.18 3.51 5.40
C PRO A 2 18.26 3.64 4.32
N ILE A 3 18.82 2.52 3.86
CA ILE A 3 19.85 2.48 2.81
C ILE A 3 19.22 2.61 1.41
N SER A 4 17.96 2.21 1.26
CA SER A 4 17.26 2.16 -0.03
C SER A 4 16.44 3.42 -0.33
N VAL A 5 16.13 4.21 0.72
CA VAL A 5 15.25 5.39 0.60
C VAL A 5 15.84 6.52 1.45
N VAL A 6 16.40 7.51 0.78
CA VAL A 6 17.10 8.63 1.41
C VAL A 6 16.10 9.65 1.97
N GLY A 7 16.35 10.17 3.17
CA GLY A 7 15.57 11.27 3.76
C GLY A 7 14.20 10.90 4.31
N GLN A 8 13.80 9.60 4.30
CA GLN A 8 12.45 9.15 4.66
C GLN A 8 12.36 8.44 6.01
N GLN A 9 13.26 8.70 6.95
CA GLN A 9 13.33 7.99 8.24
C GLN A 9 12.00 8.07 9.01
N ARG A 10 11.37 9.26 9.04
CA ARG A 10 10.08 9.45 9.70
C ARG A 10 8.96 8.65 9.01
N ALA A 11 8.89 8.71 7.69
CA ALA A 11 7.90 7.96 6.92
C ALA A 11 8.08 6.44 7.12
N ILE A 12 9.32 5.94 7.08
CA ILE A 12 9.64 4.53 7.34
C ILE A 12 9.17 4.13 8.74
N ALA A 13 9.45 4.93 9.78
CA ALA A 13 9.01 4.63 11.14
C ALA A 13 7.48 4.57 11.26
N LEU A 14 6.75 5.51 10.64
CA LEU A 14 5.29 5.54 10.65
C LEU A 14 4.70 4.37 9.87
N ILE A 15 5.27 4.01 8.72
CA ILE A 15 4.85 2.84 7.95
C ILE A 15 5.11 1.55 8.76
N CYS A 16 6.28 1.41 9.41
CA CYS A 16 6.54 0.28 10.30
C CYS A 16 5.47 0.19 11.39
N THR A 17 5.14 1.31 12.04
CA THR A 17 4.09 1.35 13.06
C THR A 17 2.75 0.86 12.49
N SER A 18 2.36 1.33 11.30
CA SER A 18 1.14 0.90 10.63
C SER A 18 1.16 -0.58 10.26
N VAL A 19 2.30 -1.09 9.78
CA VAL A 19 2.48 -2.50 9.42
C VAL A 19 2.28 -3.39 10.65
N PHE A 20 2.93 -3.07 11.77
CA PHE A 20 2.77 -3.84 13.02
C PHE A 20 1.41 -3.68 13.68
N ALA A 21 0.74 -2.54 13.48
CA ALA A 21 -0.64 -2.34 13.91
C ALA A 21 -1.67 -2.93 12.93
N ARG A 22 -1.22 -3.49 11.80
CA ARG A 22 -2.05 -4.05 10.72
C ARG A 22 -3.04 -3.03 10.13
N GLY A 23 -2.65 -1.75 10.17
CA GLY A 23 -3.43 -0.64 9.66
C GLY A 23 -3.15 -0.34 8.19
N HIS A 24 -4.11 0.25 7.51
CA HIS A 24 -3.97 0.77 6.16
C HIS A 24 -3.44 2.20 6.20
N VAL A 25 -2.75 2.64 5.14
CA VAL A 25 -2.04 3.93 5.11
C VAL A 25 -2.41 4.72 3.86
N LEU A 26 -2.74 6.00 4.06
CA LEU A 26 -2.85 6.96 2.96
C LEU A 26 -1.53 7.74 2.86
N LEU A 27 -0.87 7.65 1.72
CA LEU A 27 0.34 8.41 1.43
C LEU A 27 -0.03 9.71 0.71
N GLN A 28 0.65 10.78 1.05
CA GLN A 28 0.52 12.04 0.36
C GLN A 28 1.91 12.54 -0.05
N GLY A 29 2.06 12.96 -1.29
CA GLY A 29 3.33 13.49 -1.78
C GLY A 29 3.33 13.64 -3.29
N ASP A 30 4.28 14.43 -3.77
CA ASP A 30 4.41 14.72 -5.19
C ASP A 30 4.83 13.49 -6.01
N VAL A 31 4.72 13.59 -7.32
CA VAL A 31 5.21 12.56 -8.24
C VAL A 31 6.74 12.47 -8.12
N GLY A 32 7.28 11.26 -8.16
CA GLY A 32 8.73 11.04 -8.18
C GLY A 32 9.43 11.04 -6.81
N VAL A 33 8.72 11.25 -5.69
CA VAL A 33 9.34 11.24 -4.34
C VAL A 33 9.67 9.84 -3.80
N GLY A 34 9.51 8.79 -4.61
CA GLY A 34 9.92 7.43 -4.24
C GLY A 34 8.88 6.59 -3.50
N LYS A 35 7.59 6.96 -3.51
CA LYS A 35 6.49 6.21 -2.86
C LYS A 35 6.47 4.74 -3.27
N THR A 36 6.48 4.46 -4.58
CA THR A 36 6.47 3.09 -5.11
C THR A 36 7.70 2.29 -4.68
N THR A 37 8.89 2.87 -4.76
CA THR A 37 10.14 2.22 -4.36
C THR A 37 10.12 1.88 -2.86
N LEU A 38 9.61 2.81 -2.04
CA LEU A 38 9.45 2.60 -0.60
C LEU A 38 8.53 1.41 -0.30
N LEU A 39 7.36 1.33 -0.95
CA LEU A 39 6.41 0.25 -0.72
C LEU A 39 6.90 -1.10 -1.25
N ARG A 40 7.60 -1.13 -2.39
CA ARG A 40 8.26 -2.34 -2.90
C ARG A 40 9.35 -2.84 -1.93
N ALA A 41 10.11 -1.91 -1.34
CA ALA A 41 11.09 -2.25 -0.31
C ALA A 41 10.42 -2.87 0.94
N PHE A 42 9.27 -2.35 1.37
CA PHE A 42 8.49 -2.97 2.44
C PHE A 42 7.98 -4.37 2.07
N ALA A 43 7.43 -4.56 0.87
CA ALA A 43 6.98 -5.86 0.39
C ALA A 43 8.12 -6.89 0.39
N GLN A 44 9.31 -6.50 -0.08
CA GLN A 44 10.51 -7.35 -0.06
C GLN A 44 10.88 -7.77 1.37
N VAL A 45 10.89 -6.83 2.31
CA VAL A 45 11.23 -7.10 3.72
C VAL A 45 10.18 -7.98 4.41
N LEU A 46 8.92 -7.85 4.04
CA LEU A 46 7.83 -8.69 4.55
C LEU A 46 7.76 -10.07 3.87
N GLY A 47 8.32 -10.20 2.68
CA GLY A 47 8.33 -11.45 1.91
C GLY A 47 6.99 -11.90 1.36
N GLY A 48 5.98 -11.02 1.37
CA GLY A 48 4.66 -11.29 0.80
C GLY A 48 4.51 -10.71 -0.61
N ALA A 49 3.44 -11.11 -1.29
CA ALA A 49 3.13 -10.58 -2.61
C ALA A 49 2.78 -9.10 -2.56
N TYR A 50 3.20 -8.39 -3.60
CA TYR A 50 2.92 -6.98 -3.84
C TYR A 50 2.11 -6.85 -5.13
N SER A 51 1.00 -6.13 -5.04
CA SER A 51 0.22 -5.76 -6.21
C SER A 51 0.01 -4.26 -6.26
N ARG A 52 -0.09 -3.70 -7.46
CA ARG A 52 -0.27 -2.27 -7.69
C ARG A 52 -1.36 -2.03 -8.73
N VAL A 53 -2.16 -1.00 -8.48
CA VAL A 53 -3.10 -0.46 -9.45
C VAL A 53 -2.93 1.06 -9.56
N GLU A 54 -3.18 1.58 -10.75
CA GLU A 54 -3.19 3.01 -11.04
C GLU A 54 -4.64 3.52 -11.05
N GLY A 55 -4.93 4.56 -10.28
CA GLY A 55 -6.21 5.24 -10.32
C GLY A 55 -6.39 6.01 -11.63
N THR A 56 -7.47 5.71 -12.32
CA THR A 56 -7.89 6.43 -13.53
C THR A 56 -9.40 6.61 -13.51
N VAL A 57 -9.91 7.57 -14.29
CA VAL A 57 -11.36 7.80 -14.43
C VAL A 57 -12.09 6.63 -15.09
N ASP A 58 -11.37 5.80 -15.84
CA ASP A 58 -11.94 4.65 -16.55
C ASP A 58 -11.85 3.35 -15.75
N LEU A 59 -11.11 3.35 -14.64
CA LEU A 59 -10.97 2.18 -13.78
C LEU A 59 -12.32 1.78 -13.21
N MET A 60 -12.70 0.52 -13.43
CA MET A 60 -13.95 -0.05 -12.92
C MET A 60 -13.68 -0.93 -11.70
N PRO A 61 -14.66 -1.09 -10.79
CA PRO A 61 -14.50 -1.97 -9.62
C PRO A 61 -14.09 -3.41 -10.00
N ASN A 62 -14.63 -3.93 -11.10
CA ASN A 62 -14.29 -5.28 -11.55
C ASN A 62 -12.83 -5.42 -11.94
N ASP A 63 -12.19 -4.36 -12.44
CA ASP A 63 -10.77 -4.41 -12.85
C ASP A 63 -9.83 -4.70 -11.68
N LEU A 64 -10.26 -4.39 -10.46
CA LEU A 64 -9.51 -4.77 -9.25
C LEU A 64 -9.62 -6.26 -8.92
N VAL A 65 -10.67 -6.92 -9.41
CA VAL A 65 -11.02 -8.28 -9.00
C VAL A 65 -10.79 -9.27 -10.14
N TYR A 66 -11.23 -8.95 -11.36
CA TYR A 66 -11.05 -9.82 -12.52
C TYR A 66 -11.19 -9.06 -13.84
N HIS A 67 -10.57 -9.59 -14.87
CA HIS A 67 -10.78 -9.19 -16.26
C HIS A 67 -11.36 -10.35 -17.06
N THR A 68 -12.30 -10.04 -17.95
CA THR A 68 -12.81 -11.00 -18.93
C THR A 68 -12.22 -10.69 -20.28
N PHE A 69 -11.78 -11.72 -21.01
CA PHE A 69 -11.22 -11.57 -22.34
C PHE A 69 -11.58 -12.79 -23.19
N ILE A 70 -11.35 -12.69 -24.49
CA ILE A 70 -11.49 -13.81 -25.41
C ILE A 70 -10.09 -14.43 -25.62
N ASP A 71 -9.96 -15.72 -25.35
CA ASP A 71 -8.69 -16.47 -25.54
C ASP A 71 -8.37 -16.68 -27.02
N GLU A 72 -7.19 -17.21 -27.32
CA GLU A 72 -6.75 -17.49 -28.69
C GLU A 72 -7.66 -18.51 -29.42
N ALA A 73 -8.40 -19.30 -28.70
CA ALA A 73 -9.37 -20.25 -29.22
C ALA A 73 -10.78 -19.65 -29.43
N GLY A 74 -10.94 -18.34 -29.21
CA GLY A 74 -12.22 -17.62 -29.34
C GLY A 74 -13.19 -17.88 -28.19
N ARG A 75 -12.73 -18.36 -27.03
CA ARG A 75 -13.58 -18.67 -25.87
C ARG A 75 -13.48 -17.58 -24.80
N PRO A 76 -14.57 -17.27 -24.10
CA PRO A 76 -14.51 -16.40 -22.92
C PRO A 76 -13.58 -16.97 -21.85
N ALA A 77 -12.64 -16.16 -21.40
CA ALA A 77 -11.70 -16.47 -20.32
C ALA A 77 -11.70 -15.37 -19.26
N VAL A 78 -11.29 -15.73 -18.06
CA VAL A 78 -11.23 -14.82 -16.91
C VAL A 78 -9.83 -14.84 -16.33
N GLN A 79 -9.28 -13.66 -16.12
CA GLN A 79 -8.00 -13.46 -15.43
C GLN A 79 -8.28 -12.81 -14.06
N PRO A 80 -7.69 -13.32 -12.97
CA PRO A 80 -7.74 -12.65 -11.68
C PRO A 80 -7.18 -11.23 -11.75
N GLY A 81 -7.86 -10.28 -11.13
CA GLY A 81 -7.38 -8.92 -10.99
C GLY A 81 -6.42 -8.75 -9.82
N PRO A 82 -5.81 -7.56 -9.68
CA PRO A 82 -4.72 -7.29 -8.75
C PRO A 82 -5.04 -7.51 -7.27
N LEU A 83 -6.33 -7.52 -6.88
CA LEU A 83 -6.71 -7.83 -5.49
C LEU A 83 -6.74 -9.32 -5.19
N ILE A 84 -6.95 -10.18 -6.19
CA ILE A 84 -7.13 -11.62 -5.94
C ILE A 84 -6.09 -12.52 -6.64
N GLU A 85 -5.27 -11.97 -7.53
CA GLU A 85 -4.27 -12.73 -8.29
C GLU A 85 -3.26 -13.49 -7.41
N HIS A 86 -2.92 -12.93 -6.25
CA HIS A 86 -2.00 -13.54 -5.28
C HIS A 86 -2.74 -14.24 -4.12
N GLY A 87 -4.07 -14.17 -4.08
CA GLY A 87 -4.87 -14.79 -3.03
C GLY A 87 -4.40 -14.41 -1.62
N PRO A 88 -4.31 -15.38 -0.69
CA PRO A 88 -3.93 -15.11 0.70
C PRO A 88 -2.49 -14.63 0.88
N GLU A 89 -1.63 -14.74 -0.12
CA GLU A 89 -0.24 -14.26 -0.07
C GLU A 89 -0.10 -12.76 -0.32
N LEU A 90 -1.16 -12.08 -0.75
CA LEU A 90 -1.16 -10.63 -0.95
C LEU A 90 -0.94 -9.92 0.39
N ALA A 91 0.25 -9.36 0.58
CA ALA A 91 0.63 -8.62 1.78
C ALA A 91 0.48 -7.12 1.60
N ILE A 92 0.90 -6.58 0.45
CA ILE A 92 0.79 -5.15 0.16
C ILE A 92 0.03 -4.93 -1.15
N PHE A 93 -1.05 -4.17 -1.04
CA PHE A 93 -1.78 -3.64 -2.18
C PHE A 93 -1.59 -2.12 -2.26
N PHE A 94 -0.98 -1.64 -3.33
CA PHE A 94 -0.75 -0.22 -3.55
C PHE A 94 -1.72 0.36 -4.56
N PHE A 95 -2.57 1.25 -4.10
CA PHE A 95 -3.46 2.02 -4.97
C PHE A 95 -2.83 3.39 -5.24
N ASN A 96 -2.21 3.53 -6.39
CA ASN A 96 -1.58 4.78 -6.80
C ASN A 96 -2.64 5.76 -7.33
N GLU A 97 -2.58 7.04 -6.94
CA GLU A 97 -3.51 8.11 -7.36
C GLU A 97 -5.00 7.76 -7.11
N ILE A 98 -5.33 7.30 -5.90
CA ILE A 98 -6.69 6.87 -5.54
C ILE A 98 -7.75 7.94 -5.83
N ASN A 99 -7.40 9.22 -5.72
CA ASN A 99 -8.27 10.36 -6.00
C ASN A 99 -8.67 10.50 -7.48
N ARG A 100 -8.02 9.81 -8.42
CA ARG A 100 -8.43 9.76 -9.83
C ARG A 100 -9.44 8.65 -10.12
N ALA A 101 -9.59 7.69 -9.22
CA ALA A 101 -10.57 6.62 -9.39
C ALA A 101 -11.96 7.05 -8.91
N ARG A 102 -12.98 6.52 -9.56
CA ARG A 102 -14.39 6.81 -9.23
C ARG A 102 -14.78 6.30 -7.84
N PRO A 103 -15.77 6.89 -7.19
CA PRO A 103 -16.24 6.49 -5.86
C PRO A 103 -16.64 5.02 -5.73
N GLN A 104 -17.11 4.38 -6.82
CA GLN A 104 -17.46 2.96 -6.82
C GLN A 104 -16.23 2.06 -6.61
N VAL A 105 -15.07 2.45 -7.15
CA VAL A 105 -13.79 1.77 -6.95
C VAL A 105 -13.35 1.92 -5.50
N HIS A 106 -13.48 3.13 -4.94
CA HIS A 106 -13.20 3.36 -3.52
C HIS A 106 -14.08 2.47 -2.63
N ALA A 107 -15.37 2.35 -2.92
CA ALA A 107 -16.30 1.53 -2.13
C ALA A 107 -15.89 0.05 -2.08
N LEU A 108 -15.46 -0.53 -3.22
CA LEU A 108 -14.96 -1.90 -3.27
C LEU A 108 -13.67 -2.06 -2.45
N LEU A 109 -12.71 -1.14 -2.60
CA LEU A 109 -11.47 -1.17 -1.86
C LEU A 109 -11.71 -1.08 -0.35
N LEU A 110 -12.59 -0.16 0.09
CA LEU A 110 -12.95 0.00 1.50
C LEU A 110 -13.57 -1.25 2.10
N ARG A 111 -14.40 -1.95 1.30
CA ARG A 111 -14.97 -3.22 1.72
C ARG A 111 -13.88 -4.28 1.88
N ALA A 112 -12.97 -4.39 0.90
CA ALA A 112 -11.82 -5.30 0.99
C ALA A 112 -10.94 -5.01 2.21
N MET A 113 -10.73 -3.73 2.54
CA MET A 113 -9.98 -3.31 3.74
C MET A 113 -10.68 -3.74 5.04
N ALA A 114 -11.99 -3.58 5.12
CA ALA A 114 -12.77 -3.87 6.32
C ALA A 114 -12.97 -5.38 6.54
N GLU A 115 -13.32 -6.11 5.48
CA GLU A 115 -13.68 -7.52 5.55
C GLU A 115 -12.48 -8.45 5.34
N ARG A 116 -11.33 -7.93 4.87
CA ARG A 116 -10.16 -8.72 4.44
C ARG A 116 -10.56 -9.86 3.51
N SER A 117 -11.51 -9.58 2.66
CA SER A 117 -12.03 -10.51 1.65
C SER A 117 -12.67 -9.75 0.50
N VAL A 118 -12.70 -10.41 -0.65
CA VAL A 118 -13.41 -9.93 -1.84
C VAL A 118 -14.25 -11.07 -2.41
N ARG A 119 -15.52 -10.81 -2.70
CA ARG A 119 -16.40 -11.78 -3.33
C ARG A 119 -16.32 -11.66 -4.85
N ALA A 120 -15.98 -12.78 -5.51
CA ALA A 120 -15.98 -12.90 -6.95
C ALA A 120 -16.43 -14.31 -7.36
N PHE A 121 -17.25 -14.43 -8.42
CA PHE A 121 -17.71 -15.71 -8.98
C PHE A 121 -18.31 -16.66 -7.92
N ASP A 122 -19.16 -16.11 -7.04
CA ASP A 122 -19.80 -16.81 -5.91
C ASP A 122 -18.81 -17.44 -4.91
N ARG A 123 -17.58 -16.94 -4.87
CA ARG A 123 -16.56 -17.34 -3.91
C ARG A 123 -16.04 -16.14 -3.15
N ASP A 124 -15.75 -16.36 -1.88
CA ASP A 124 -15.06 -15.38 -1.05
C ASP A 124 -13.54 -15.64 -1.12
N HIS A 125 -12.81 -14.65 -1.61
CA HIS A 125 -11.36 -14.65 -1.66
C HIS A 125 -10.84 -13.96 -0.41
N HIS A 126 -10.32 -14.73 0.53
CA HIS A 126 -9.76 -14.21 1.78
C HIS A 126 -8.38 -13.61 1.55
N LEU A 127 -8.16 -12.43 2.13
CA LEU A 127 -6.93 -11.65 2.05
C LEU A 127 -6.41 -11.35 3.47
N PRO A 128 -6.05 -12.38 4.26
CA PRO A 128 -5.81 -12.26 5.70
C PRO A 128 -4.65 -11.31 6.04
N HIS A 129 -3.69 -11.17 5.13
CA HIS A 129 -2.49 -10.37 5.33
C HIS A 129 -2.55 -9.00 4.63
N LEU A 130 -3.66 -8.68 3.97
CA LEU A 130 -3.83 -7.47 3.18
C LEU A 130 -3.54 -6.21 3.99
N GLN A 131 -2.58 -5.43 3.52
CA GLN A 131 -2.37 -4.05 3.92
C GLN A 131 -2.49 -3.15 2.68
N VAL A 132 -3.40 -2.20 2.74
CA VAL A 132 -3.62 -1.25 1.65
C VAL A 132 -2.83 0.01 1.93
N PHE A 133 -2.02 0.38 0.95
CA PHE A 133 -1.42 1.70 0.83
C PHE A 133 -2.08 2.38 -0.35
N ALA A 134 -2.66 3.54 -0.12
CA ALA A 134 -3.15 4.38 -1.20
C ALA A 134 -2.34 5.67 -1.22
N ASP A 135 -2.20 6.29 -2.38
CA ASP A 135 -1.63 7.63 -2.42
C ASP A 135 -2.54 8.64 -3.12
N ARG A 136 -2.30 9.90 -2.83
CA ARG A 136 -2.89 11.04 -3.53
C ARG A 136 -1.83 12.09 -3.82
N ASN A 137 -1.92 12.69 -5.00
CA ASN A 137 -1.12 13.85 -5.34
C ASN A 137 -1.72 15.13 -4.76
N ARG A 138 -0.88 16.06 -4.28
CA ARG A 138 -1.32 17.35 -3.72
C ARG A 138 -1.76 18.35 -4.79
N VAL A 139 -1.20 18.27 -5.98
CA VAL A 139 -1.19 19.37 -6.96
C VAL A 139 -2.29 19.27 -8.02
N GLU A 140 -2.76 18.07 -8.32
CA GLU A 140 -3.77 17.89 -9.37
C GLU A 140 -5.17 18.17 -8.85
N ARG A 141 -5.76 19.30 -9.28
CA ARG A 141 -7.16 19.68 -9.01
C ARG A 141 -8.12 19.30 -10.12
N GLU A 142 -7.59 18.92 -11.28
CA GLU A 142 -8.39 18.58 -12.45
C GLU A 142 -8.64 17.07 -12.48
N GLU A 143 -9.88 16.66 -12.75
CA GLU A 143 -10.32 15.25 -12.85
C GLU A 143 -10.07 14.38 -11.62
N THR A 144 -10.29 14.94 -10.41
CA THR A 144 -10.12 14.19 -9.16
C THR A 144 -11.44 14.08 -8.41
N PHE A 145 -11.63 12.93 -7.75
CA PHE A 145 -12.73 12.69 -6.84
C PHE A 145 -12.23 12.85 -5.40
N GLU A 146 -12.99 13.54 -4.57
CA GLU A 146 -12.70 13.55 -3.14
C GLU A 146 -12.87 12.15 -2.55
N ILE A 147 -11.89 11.74 -1.76
CA ILE A 147 -12.01 10.52 -0.96
C ILE A 147 -13.02 10.83 0.15
N ALA A 148 -14.17 10.16 0.13
CA ALA A 148 -15.21 10.35 1.12
C ALA A 148 -14.64 10.20 2.54
N ALA A 149 -15.18 10.98 3.51
CA ALA A 149 -14.71 10.96 4.90
C ALA A 149 -14.70 9.54 5.50
N ALA A 150 -15.77 8.75 5.24
CA ALA A 150 -15.84 7.35 5.65
C ALA A 150 -14.74 6.45 5.04
N ALA A 151 -14.21 6.84 3.86
CA ALA A 151 -13.09 6.17 3.23
C ALA A 151 -11.76 6.53 3.91
N ARG A 152 -11.58 7.80 4.23
CA ARG A 152 -10.37 8.28 4.92
C ARG A 152 -10.26 7.69 6.33
N ASP A 153 -11.37 7.52 7.01
CA ASP A 153 -11.44 6.93 8.36
C ASP A 153 -10.98 5.46 8.42
N ARG A 154 -10.93 4.77 7.28
CA ARG A 154 -10.37 3.41 7.19
C ARG A 154 -8.86 3.36 7.14
N PHE A 155 -8.22 4.47 6.85
CA PHE A 155 -6.77 4.57 6.91
C PHE A 155 -6.34 4.96 8.33
N MET A 156 -5.46 4.16 8.93
CA MET A 156 -4.95 4.40 10.28
C MET A 156 -4.23 5.73 10.39
N MET A 157 -3.50 6.11 9.34
CA MET A 157 -2.79 7.39 9.28
C MET A 157 -2.60 7.87 7.85
N GLU A 158 -2.46 9.17 7.73
CA GLU A 158 -2.03 9.85 6.51
C GLU A 158 -0.57 10.26 6.68
N ILE A 159 0.30 9.80 5.80
CA ILE A 159 1.76 10.02 5.87
C ILE A 159 2.19 10.86 4.68
N THR A 160 2.81 11.99 4.96
CA THR A 160 3.42 12.82 3.92
C THR A 160 4.81 12.30 3.58
N ILE A 161 5.04 12.05 2.29
CA ILE A 161 6.33 11.74 1.70
C ILE A 161 6.84 12.99 0.99
N GLU A 162 7.96 13.51 1.42
CA GLU A 162 8.53 14.73 0.88
C GLU A 162 9.85 14.43 0.14
N ALA A 163 10.19 15.29 -0.81
CA ALA A 163 11.52 15.23 -1.42
C ALA A 163 12.59 15.52 -0.35
N PRO A 164 13.81 14.94 -0.46
CA PRO A 164 14.89 15.24 0.45
C PRO A 164 15.18 16.74 0.57
N THR A 165 15.31 17.21 1.79
CA THR A 165 15.47 18.65 2.07
C THR A 165 16.93 19.07 2.16
N THR A 166 17.84 18.16 2.53
CA THR A 166 19.25 18.46 2.69
C THR A 166 20.02 18.35 1.37
N ASP A 167 21.01 19.22 1.18
CA ASP A 167 21.86 19.17 -0.01
C ASP A 167 22.68 17.88 -0.09
N ALA A 168 23.04 17.28 1.05
CA ALA A 168 23.75 16.01 1.10
C ALA A 168 22.90 14.86 0.56
N GLU A 169 21.62 14.79 0.96
CA GLU A 169 20.67 13.79 0.47
C GLU A 169 20.37 13.96 -1.04
N ARG A 170 20.17 15.20 -1.48
CA ARG A 170 19.96 15.50 -2.90
C ARG A 170 21.16 15.09 -3.75
N ARG A 171 22.39 15.41 -3.29
CA ARG A 171 23.63 14.99 -3.97
C ARG A 171 23.76 13.48 -4.00
N ALA A 172 23.43 12.78 -2.91
CA ALA A 172 23.46 11.33 -2.88
C ALA A 172 22.52 10.73 -3.94
N LEU A 173 21.27 11.21 -4.04
CA LEU A 173 20.31 10.73 -5.05
C LEU A 173 20.75 10.98 -6.49
N ILE A 174 21.46 12.10 -6.76
CA ILE A 174 21.88 12.46 -8.11
C ILE A 174 23.18 11.74 -8.51
N PHE A 175 24.13 11.62 -7.61
CA PHE A 175 25.49 11.22 -7.95
C PHE A 175 25.92 9.85 -7.44
N ASP A 176 25.19 9.26 -6.49
CA ASP A 176 25.53 7.92 -5.99
C ASP A 176 24.88 6.86 -6.92
N PRO A 177 25.70 6.05 -7.62
CA PRO A 177 25.21 5.04 -8.56
C PRO A 177 24.22 4.04 -7.96
N ARG A 178 24.24 3.85 -6.64
CA ARG A 178 23.29 2.94 -5.95
C ARG A 178 21.84 3.36 -6.13
N PHE A 179 21.55 4.64 -6.33
CA PHE A 179 20.19 5.16 -6.49
C PHE A 179 19.73 5.24 -7.94
N HIS A 180 20.60 4.92 -8.90
CA HIS A 180 20.23 4.95 -10.31
C HIS A 180 19.42 3.72 -10.76
N ASP A 181 19.55 2.60 -10.03
CA ASP A 181 18.79 1.39 -10.27
C ASP A 181 17.97 1.04 -9.02
N THR A 182 16.70 1.46 -9.03
CA THR A 182 15.77 1.22 -7.92
C THR A 182 15.40 -0.25 -7.78
N ASP A 183 15.44 -1.03 -8.86
CA ASP A 183 15.14 -2.46 -8.83
C ASP A 183 16.26 -3.23 -8.16
N ALA A 184 17.51 -2.91 -8.48
CA ALA A 184 18.67 -3.45 -7.81
C ALA A 184 18.70 -3.08 -6.31
N LEU A 185 18.34 -1.84 -5.96
CA LEU A 185 18.24 -1.42 -4.56
C LEU A 185 17.21 -2.23 -3.76
N VAL A 186 16.05 -2.47 -4.32
CA VAL A 186 15.01 -3.27 -3.65
C VAL A 186 15.44 -4.73 -3.58
N ALA A 187 16.00 -5.29 -4.65
CA ALA A 187 16.46 -6.67 -4.68
C ALA A 187 17.62 -6.96 -3.70
N ALA A 188 18.43 -5.95 -3.37
CA ALA A 188 19.51 -6.07 -2.39
C ALA A 188 19.02 -6.15 -0.93
N LEU A 189 17.76 -5.87 -0.67
CA LEU A 189 17.19 -6.04 0.67
C LEU A 189 16.99 -7.53 0.97
N GLN A 190 17.33 -7.92 2.18
CA GLN A 190 17.09 -9.28 2.63
C GLN A 190 15.58 -9.54 2.63
N PRO A 191 15.10 -10.56 1.89
CA PRO A 191 13.68 -10.87 1.84
C PRO A 191 13.21 -11.48 3.16
N ALA A 192 11.93 -11.26 3.47
CA ALA A 192 11.26 -11.85 4.63
C ALA A 192 12.00 -11.67 5.96
N MET A 193 12.64 -10.50 6.17
CA MET A 193 13.24 -10.17 7.48
C MET A 193 12.19 -10.13 8.60
N VAL A 194 10.97 -9.75 8.25
CA VAL A 194 9.78 -9.78 9.11
C VAL A 194 8.69 -10.47 8.29
N PRO A 195 8.54 -11.80 8.38
CA PRO A 195 7.59 -12.53 7.57
C PRO A 195 6.16 -12.01 7.77
N TYR A 196 5.47 -11.74 6.68
CA TYR A 196 4.10 -11.18 6.73
C TYR A 196 3.12 -12.10 7.48
N GLN A 197 3.37 -13.41 7.50
CA GLN A 197 2.56 -14.37 8.23
C GLN A 197 2.64 -14.17 9.75
N GLU A 198 3.75 -13.62 10.25
CA GLU A 198 3.99 -13.40 11.69
C GLU A 198 3.42 -12.08 12.19
N LEU A 199 3.00 -11.18 11.29
CA LEU A 199 2.51 -9.84 11.66
C LEU A 199 1.29 -9.89 12.58
N GLU A 200 0.43 -10.88 12.42
CA GLU A 200 -0.75 -11.03 13.28
C GLU A 200 -0.37 -11.39 14.72
N ALA A 201 0.54 -12.34 14.87
CA ALA A 201 1.04 -12.74 16.18
C ALA A 201 1.84 -11.59 16.83
N ALA A 202 2.64 -10.86 16.04
CA ALA A 202 3.38 -9.69 16.50
C ALA A 202 2.43 -8.58 16.97
N ALA A 203 1.40 -8.25 16.17
CA ALA A 203 0.38 -7.27 16.54
C ALA A 203 -0.32 -7.63 17.84
N ALA A 204 -0.74 -8.89 17.99
CA ALA A 204 -1.37 -9.38 19.22
C ALA A 204 -0.43 -9.32 20.44
N ALA A 205 0.86 -9.59 20.24
CA ALA A 205 1.86 -9.47 21.31
C ALA A 205 2.06 -8.01 21.74
N ILE A 206 2.15 -7.08 20.77
CA ILE A 206 2.25 -5.64 21.01
C ILE A 206 1.02 -5.14 21.78
N GLN A 207 -0.19 -5.49 21.33
CA GLN A 207 -1.43 -5.08 21.99
C GLN A 207 -1.49 -5.53 23.46
N ARG A 208 -1.02 -6.73 23.78
CA ARG A 208 -0.95 -7.20 25.16
C ARG A 208 0.10 -6.49 26.01
N GLY A 209 1.17 -6.00 25.37
CA GLY A 209 2.28 -5.34 26.06
C GLY A 209 2.11 -3.82 26.22
N VAL A 210 1.25 -3.19 25.43
CA VAL A 210 1.02 -1.76 25.50
C VAL A 210 0.21 -1.38 26.74
N GLN A 211 0.75 -0.45 27.51
CA GLN A 211 0.07 0.15 28.67
C GLN A 211 -0.18 1.64 28.37
N ALA A 212 -1.46 2.01 28.34
CA ALA A 212 -1.82 3.42 28.21
C ALA A 212 -1.79 4.10 29.59
N ALA A 213 -1.09 5.24 29.69
CA ALA A 213 -1.15 6.04 30.90
C ALA A 213 -2.58 6.54 31.17
N PRO A 214 -2.99 6.74 32.45
CA PRO A 214 -4.35 7.19 32.77
C PRO A 214 -4.80 8.41 31.98
N ALA A 215 -3.94 9.43 31.84
CA ALA A 215 -4.26 10.63 31.06
C ALA A 215 -4.55 10.34 29.56
N LEU A 216 -3.98 9.26 28.99
CA LEU A 216 -4.29 8.86 27.64
C LEU A 216 -5.60 8.07 27.57
N GLN A 217 -5.92 7.29 28.61
CA GLN A 217 -7.19 6.58 28.71
C GLN A 217 -8.36 7.54 28.85
N ASP A 218 -8.17 8.65 29.58
CA ASP A 218 -9.18 9.71 29.77
C ASP A 218 -9.43 10.53 28.50
N TYR A 219 -8.46 10.54 27.56
CA TYR A 219 -8.57 11.25 26.29
C TYR A 219 -9.25 10.42 25.19
N ALA A 220 -9.16 9.10 25.23
CA ALA A 220 -9.66 8.18 24.18
C ALA A 220 -11.15 7.90 24.36
#